data_47b7cbcbdfb878064ec9f08f84eed8e7
#
_entry.id   47b7cbcbdfb878064ec9f08f84eed8e7
#
_cell.length_a   1.000
_cell.length_b   1.000
_cell.length_c   1.000
_cell.angle_alpha   90.00
_cell.angle_beta   90.00
_cell.angle_gamma   90.00
#
_symmetry.space_group_name_H-M   'P 1'
#
loop_
_entity.id
_entity.type
_entity.pdbx_description
1 polymer ?
#
loop_
_entity_poly.entity_id
_entity_poly.type
_entity_poly.pdbx_seq_one_letter_code
_entity_poly.pdbx_strand_id
1 'polypeptide(L)'
;MSDPAAYFDMLSLGERMSDLIEGFSRPELHLLSYASCLLSLYEGHPVADWGYEFISADNGLPFAQEIDMAIDIALGLGQVYPKGPLMLLSPEGATEVSELRQLEGNRTRERYLAGAADCLLVFNPGNVREAFNYDPAISFLKDGRHTAWVLTDPVVERFYANFHQLREALAYDAHDLSVPLVTWLKYLIQTGRTHDSYKS
;
A
#
# COMPACT_ATOMS: atom_id res chain seq x y z
N MET A 1 -20.76 3.44 7.41
CA MET A 1 -20.31 4.64 6.69
C MET A 1 -18.84 4.41 6.41
N SER A 2 -18.41 4.45 5.16
CA SER A 2 -17.00 4.23 4.83
C SER A 2 -16.15 5.37 5.38
N ASP A 3 -14.91 5.05 5.75
CA ASP A 3 -13.89 6.07 6.02
C ASP A 3 -13.60 6.84 4.72
N PRO A 4 -13.69 8.17 4.71
CA PRO A 4 -13.48 8.97 3.49
C PRO A 4 -12.07 8.82 2.90
N ALA A 5 -11.04 8.63 3.75
CA ALA A 5 -9.68 8.44 3.30
C ALA A 5 -9.52 7.09 2.61
N ALA A 6 -10.04 6.00 3.21
CA ALA A 6 -10.02 4.67 2.62
C ALA A 6 -10.80 4.61 1.29
N TYR A 7 -11.91 5.32 1.20
CA TYR A 7 -12.70 5.39 -0.03
C TYR A 7 -11.94 6.10 -1.15
N PHE A 8 -11.29 7.22 -0.85
CA PHE A 8 -10.44 7.93 -1.81
C PHE A 8 -9.26 7.06 -2.25
N ASP A 9 -8.57 6.39 -1.31
CA ASP A 9 -7.43 5.53 -1.59
C ASP A 9 -7.82 4.38 -2.54
N MET A 10 -8.95 3.72 -2.25
CA MET A 10 -9.44 2.63 -3.07
C MET A 10 -9.71 3.07 -4.51
N LEU A 11 -10.39 4.21 -4.71
CA LEU A 11 -10.68 4.72 -6.06
C LEU A 11 -9.39 5.16 -6.78
N SER A 12 -8.49 5.89 -6.10
CA SER A 12 -7.26 6.40 -6.68
C SER A 12 -6.30 5.27 -7.08
N LEU A 13 -6.09 4.29 -6.20
CA LEU A 13 -5.29 3.10 -6.52
C LEU A 13 -5.95 2.26 -7.60
N GLY A 14 -7.27 2.05 -7.52
CA GLY A 14 -8.04 1.29 -8.51
C GLY A 14 -7.93 1.86 -9.92
N GLU A 15 -7.99 3.20 -10.08
CA GLU A 15 -7.77 3.87 -11.36
C GLU A 15 -6.36 3.61 -11.90
N ARG A 16 -5.33 3.89 -11.08
CA ARG A 16 -3.93 3.72 -11.49
C ARG A 16 -3.58 2.27 -11.83
N MET A 17 -4.08 1.32 -11.06
CA MET A 17 -3.88 -0.10 -11.34
C MET A 17 -4.61 -0.53 -12.62
N SER A 18 -5.80 0.00 -12.89
CA SER A 18 -6.52 -0.25 -14.14
C SER A 18 -5.73 0.22 -15.36
N ASP A 19 -5.03 1.34 -15.23
CA ASP A 19 -4.19 1.90 -16.30
C ASP A 19 -2.86 1.15 -16.47
N LEU A 20 -2.25 0.70 -15.37
CA LEU A 20 -0.91 0.09 -15.37
C LEU A 20 -0.91 -1.42 -15.63
N ILE A 21 -1.93 -2.15 -15.11
CA ILE A 21 -1.95 -3.62 -15.07
C ILE A 21 -3.32 -4.22 -15.45
N GLU A 22 -4.14 -3.48 -16.16
CA GLU A 22 -5.45 -3.93 -16.69
C GLU A 22 -6.51 -4.28 -15.63
N GLY A 23 -6.35 -3.85 -14.39
CA GLY A 23 -7.28 -4.07 -13.30
C GLY A 23 -6.59 -4.39 -11.98
N PHE A 24 -7.38 -4.62 -10.94
CA PHE A 24 -6.88 -4.85 -9.58
C PHE A 24 -7.68 -5.91 -8.86
N SER A 25 -7.04 -6.56 -7.89
CA SER A 25 -7.70 -7.45 -6.93
C SER A 25 -7.74 -6.82 -5.53
N ARG A 26 -8.63 -7.31 -4.66
CA ARG A 26 -8.69 -6.86 -3.26
C ARG A 26 -7.33 -6.96 -2.55
N PRO A 27 -6.61 -8.11 -2.59
CA PRO A 27 -5.31 -8.22 -1.93
C PRO A 27 -4.28 -7.20 -2.43
N GLU A 28 -4.28 -6.86 -3.71
CA GLU A 28 -3.37 -5.89 -4.30
C GLU A 28 -3.68 -4.48 -3.83
N LEU A 29 -4.97 -4.12 -3.73
CA LEU A 29 -5.37 -2.83 -3.15
C LEU A 29 -4.90 -2.67 -1.71
N HIS A 30 -5.06 -3.70 -0.87
CA HIS A 30 -4.57 -3.66 0.51
C HIS A 30 -3.05 -3.50 0.57
N LEU A 31 -2.30 -4.21 -0.28
CA LEU A 31 -0.84 -4.10 -0.35
C LEU A 31 -0.38 -2.72 -0.76
N LEU A 32 -0.97 -2.13 -1.80
CA LEU A 32 -0.59 -0.80 -2.27
C LEU A 32 -1.05 0.30 -1.32
N SER A 33 -2.20 0.14 -0.66
CA SER A 33 -2.64 1.04 0.39
C SER A 33 -1.66 1.03 1.58
N TYR A 34 -1.19 -0.15 2.00
CA TYR A 34 -0.14 -0.29 3.01
C TYR A 34 1.18 0.35 2.55
N ALA A 35 1.59 0.11 1.31
CA ALA A 35 2.78 0.74 0.72
C ALA A 35 2.69 2.27 0.72
N SER A 36 1.50 2.82 0.45
CA SER A 36 1.24 4.26 0.49
C SER A 36 1.40 4.82 1.92
N CYS A 37 0.90 4.10 2.92
CA CYS A 37 1.10 4.43 4.33
C CYS A 37 2.60 4.39 4.70
N LEU A 38 3.36 3.40 4.24
CA LEU A 38 4.80 3.36 4.45
C LEU A 38 5.53 4.55 3.81
N LEU A 39 5.07 5.03 2.65
CA LEU A 39 5.63 6.25 2.04
C LEU A 39 5.34 7.50 2.87
N SER A 40 4.19 7.59 3.53
CA SER A 40 3.93 8.68 4.47
C SER A 40 4.87 8.63 5.68
N LEU A 41 5.15 7.42 6.22
CA LEU A 41 6.16 7.22 7.26
C LEU A 41 7.57 7.58 6.77
N TYR A 42 7.89 7.26 5.52
CA TYR A 42 9.16 7.65 4.90
C TYR A 42 9.35 9.18 4.89
N GLU A 43 8.29 9.96 4.68
CA GLU A 43 8.33 11.42 4.78
C GLU A 43 8.27 11.93 6.24
N GLY A 44 8.08 11.05 7.22
CA GLY A 44 8.09 11.38 8.65
C GLY A 44 6.71 11.71 9.23
N HIS A 45 5.63 11.42 8.52
CA HIS A 45 4.27 11.60 9.05
C HIS A 45 3.90 10.49 10.03
N PRO A 46 3.18 10.79 11.11
CA PRO A 46 2.69 9.79 12.06
C PRO A 46 1.69 8.82 11.41
N VAL A 47 1.71 7.54 11.84
CA VAL A 47 0.72 6.54 11.39
C VAL A 47 -0.71 6.99 11.66
N ALA A 48 -0.95 7.67 12.79
CA ALA A 48 -2.27 8.17 13.16
C ALA A 48 -2.88 9.12 12.12
N ASP A 49 -2.06 9.81 11.33
CA ASP A 49 -2.51 10.71 10.28
C ASP A 49 -3.02 9.97 9.04
N TRP A 50 -2.77 8.64 8.96
CA TRP A 50 -3.23 7.84 7.83
C TRP A 50 -4.75 7.67 7.78
N GLY A 51 -5.43 7.68 8.92
CA GLY A 51 -6.88 7.68 9.05
C GLY A 51 -7.51 6.29 9.24
N TYR A 52 -6.83 5.20 8.89
CA TYR A 52 -7.26 3.83 9.16
C TYR A 52 -6.05 2.91 9.42
N GLU A 53 -6.34 1.71 9.90
CA GLU A 53 -5.34 0.82 10.47
C GLU A 53 -5.16 -0.44 9.63
N PHE A 54 -3.98 -1.05 9.73
CA PHE A 54 -3.65 -2.30 9.06
C PHE A 54 -3.50 -3.42 10.10
N ILE A 55 -4.16 -4.54 9.84
CA ILE A 55 -4.02 -5.79 10.59
C ILE A 55 -3.39 -6.85 9.70
N SER A 56 -2.82 -7.89 10.30
CA SER A 56 -2.36 -9.05 9.55
C SER A 56 -3.56 -9.94 9.21
N ALA A 57 -3.79 -10.19 7.92
CA ALA A 57 -4.75 -11.19 7.47
C ALA A 57 -4.22 -12.62 7.71
N ASP A 58 -5.09 -13.63 7.55
CA ASP A 58 -4.74 -15.05 7.72
C ASP A 58 -3.60 -15.52 6.78
N ASN A 59 -3.47 -14.89 5.63
CA ASN A 59 -2.39 -15.14 4.67
C ASN A 59 -1.08 -14.41 5.03
N GLY A 60 -1.04 -13.69 6.16
CA GLY A 60 0.09 -12.93 6.64
C GLY A 60 0.34 -11.61 5.90
N LEU A 61 -0.58 -11.14 5.07
CA LEU A 61 -0.47 -9.87 4.36
C LEU A 61 -1.22 -8.75 5.10
N PRO A 62 -0.86 -7.47 4.92
CA PRO A 62 -1.59 -6.36 5.51
C PRO A 62 -3.00 -6.28 4.92
N PHE A 63 -3.96 -6.02 5.80
CA PHE A 63 -5.38 -5.87 5.49
C PHE A 63 -5.94 -4.67 6.25
N ALA A 64 -6.71 -3.84 5.59
CA ALA A 64 -7.46 -2.74 6.19
C ALA A 64 -8.96 -2.96 5.96
N GLN A 65 -9.73 -3.04 7.04
CA GLN A 65 -11.17 -3.26 6.95
C GLN A 65 -11.88 -2.11 6.21
N GLU A 66 -11.38 -0.89 6.39
CA GLU A 66 -11.90 0.32 5.77
C GLU A 66 -11.76 0.28 4.24
N ILE A 67 -10.64 -0.23 3.73
CA ILE A 67 -10.44 -0.45 2.29
C ILE A 67 -11.42 -1.52 1.76
N ASP A 68 -11.60 -2.62 2.47
CA ASP A 68 -12.53 -3.68 2.06
C ASP A 68 -13.97 -3.18 2.02
N MET A 69 -14.39 -2.40 3.02
CA MET A 69 -15.68 -1.72 3.03
C MET A 69 -15.84 -0.71 1.89
N ALA A 70 -14.77 0.04 1.57
CA ALA A 70 -14.77 0.99 0.46
C ALA A 70 -14.98 0.28 -0.89
N ILE A 71 -14.35 -0.88 -1.10
CA ILE A 71 -14.56 -1.71 -2.29
C ILE A 71 -16.02 -2.14 -2.40
N ASP A 72 -16.63 -2.63 -1.32
CA ASP A 72 -18.02 -3.08 -1.32
C ASP A 72 -19.00 -1.93 -1.63
N ILE A 73 -18.74 -0.74 -1.11
CA ILE A 73 -19.52 0.47 -1.40
C ILE A 73 -19.38 0.85 -2.88
N ALA A 74 -18.16 0.90 -3.41
CA ALA A 74 -17.91 1.27 -4.80
C ALA A 74 -18.53 0.26 -5.78
N LEU A 75 -18.53 -1.04 -5.45
CA LEU A 75 -19.25 -2.07 -6.20
C LEU A 75 -20.77 -1.82 -6.15
N GLY A 76 -21.32 -1.50 -4.97
CA GLY A 76 -22.74 -1.19 -4.81
C GLY A 76 -23.20 0.06 -5.55
N LEU A 77 -22.31 1.04 -5.71
CA LEU A 77 -22.56 2.29 -6.45
C LEU A 77 -22.25 2.17 -7.96
N GLY A 78 -21.75 1.05 -8.43
CA GLY A 78 -21.36 0.85 -9.82
C GLY A 78 -20.09 1.60 -10.24
N GLN A 79 -19.32 2.13 -9.31
CA GLN A 79 -18.05 2.83 -9.56
C GLN A 79 -16.90 1.87 -9.86
N VAL A 80 -17.04 0.64 -9.43
CA VAL A 80 -16.16 -0.48 -9.71
C VAL A 80 -17.02 -1.64 -10.20
N TYR A 81 -16.51 -2.41 -11.13
CA TYR A 81 -17.20 -3.61 -11.62
C TYR A 81 -16.23 -4.79 -11.78
N PRO A 82 -16.70 -6.03 -11.57
CA PRO A 82 -15.88 -7.22 -11.74
C PRO A 82 -15.60 -7.53 -13.22
N LYS A 83 -14.35 -7.92 -13.51
CA LYS A 83 -13.90 -8.44 -14.81
C LYS A 83 -13.08 -9.72 -14.60
N GLY A 84 -13.74 -10.86 -14.59
CA GLY A 84 -13.10 -12.13 -14.24
C GLY A 84 -12.58 -12.13 -12.80
N PRO A 85 -11.29 -12.42 -12.55
CA PRO A 85 -10.71 -12.40 -11.21
C PRO A 85 -10.34 -10.99 -10.72
N LEU A 86 -10.39 -10.00 -11.61
CA LEU A 86 -10.03 -8.61 -11.34
C LEU A 86 -11.27 -7.71 -11.23
N MET A 87 -11.04 -6.50 -10.81
CA MET A 87 -11.98 -5.39 -10.79
C MET A 87 -11.43 -4.25 -11.65
N LEU A 88 -12.32 -3.45 -12.20
CA LEU A 88 -11.99 -2.26 -12.97
C LEU A 88 -12.80 -1.08 -12.44
N LEU A 89 -12.20 0.10 -12.54
CA LEU A 89 -12.91 1.34 -12.29
C LEU A 89 -13.87 1.63 -13.46
N SER A 90 -15.10 2.05 -13.15
CA SER A 90 -16.06 2.52 -14.15
C SER A 90 -15.79 3.98 -14.52
N PRO A 91 -16.40 4.50 -15.62
CA PRO A 91 -16.35 5.93 -15.93
C PRO A 91 -16.88 6.82 -14.79
N GLU A 92 -17.89 6.36 -14.07
CA GLU A 92 -18.45 7.03 -12.89
C GLU A 92 -17.43 7.07 -11.75
N GLY A 93 -16.74 5.97 -11.50
CA GLY A 93 -15.65 5.90 -10.50
C GLY A 93 -14.47 6.79 -10.88
N ALA A 94 -14.11 6.87 -12.17
CA ALA A 94 -13.05 7.76 -12.65
C ALA A 94 -13.44 9.25 -12.48
N THR A 95 -14.70 9.59 -12.70
CA THR A 95 -15.21 10.94 -12.45
C THR A 95 -15.12 11.29 -10.95
N GLU A 96 -15.59 10.40 -10.10
CA GLU A 96 -15.58 10.58 -8.64
C GLU A 96 -14.16 10.79 -8.11
N VAL A 97 -13.20 9.95 -8.50
CA VAL A 97 -11.82 10.10 -8.04
C VAL A 97 -11.19 11.41 -8.55
N SER A 98 -11.52 11.84 -9.76
CA SER A 98 -11.07 13.10 -10.32
C SER A 98 -11.56 14.31 -9.49
N GLU A 99 -12.81 14.27 -9.03
CA GLU A 99 -13.37 15.30 -8.15
C GLU A 99 -12.73 15.27 -6.76
N LEU A 100 -12.57 14.08 -6.18
CA LEU A 100 -11.94 13.90 -4.86
C LEU A 100 -10.48 14.37 -4.84
N ARG A 101 -9.72 14.24 -5.92
CA ARG A 101 -8.35 14.76 -6.05
C ARG A 101 -8.26 16.28 -5.95
N GLN A 102 -9.33 17.01 -6.26
CA GLN A 102 -9.35 18.46 -6.18
C GLN A 102 -9.43 18.97 -4.73
N LEU A 103 -9.85 18.12 -3.79
CA LEU A 103 -9.88 18.46 -2.39
C LEU A 103 -8.46 18.62 -1.85
N GLU A 104 -8.21 19.75 -1.18
CA GLU A 104 -6.87 20.09 -0.67
C GLU A 104 -6.31 19.00 0.27
N GLY A 105 -7.16 18.43 1.13
CA GLY A 105 -6.78 17.35 2.05
C GLY A 105 -6.29 16.07 1.37
N ASN A 106 -6.67 15.83 0.10
CA ASN A 106 -6.28 14.64 -0.64
C ASN A 106 -4.97 14.79 -1.43
N ARG A 107 -4.47 16.01 -1.64
CA ARG A 107 -3.29 16.25 -2.50
C ARG A 107 -2.03 15.57 -2.00
N THR A 108 -1.74 15.68 -0.71
CA THR A 108 -0.57 15.02 -0.11
C THR A 108 -0.74 13.50 -0.15
N ARG A 109 -1.93 13.01 0.19
CA ARG A 109 -2.27 11.60 0.17
C ARG A 109 -2.13 11.01 -1.23
N GLU A 110 -2.60 11.71 -2.26
CA GLU A 110 -2.49 11.31 -3.66
C GLU A 110 -1.04 11.09 -4.10
N ARG A 111 -0.09 11.85 -3.58
CA ARG A 111 1.35 11.62 -3.86
C ARG A 111 1.83 10.27 -3.36
N TYR A 112 1.37 9.83 -2.18
CA TYR A 112 1.72 8.52 -1.63
C TYR A 112 1.07 7.39 -2.44
N LEU A 113 -0.20 7.55 -2.80
CA LEU A 113 -0.93 6.58 -3.62
C LEU A 113 -0.29 6.45 -5.01
N ALA A 114 0.08 7.57 -5.62
CA ALA A 114 0.80 7.59 -6.89
C ALA A 114 2.13 6.84 -6.78
N GLY A 115 2.99 7.21 -5.82
CA GLY A 115 4.28 6.57 -5.63
C GLY A 115 4.18 5.06 -5.37
N ALA A 116 3.13 4.63 -4.63
CA ALA A 116 2.87 3.22 -4.40
C ALA A 116 2.43 2.49 -5.68
N ALA A 117 1.51 3.06 -6.45
CA ALA A 117 1.06 2.48 -7.71
C ALA A 117 2.19 2.43 -8.76
N ASP A 118 3.01 3.48 -8.84
CA ASP A 118 4.10 3.58 -9.82
C ASP A 118 5.20 2.51 -9.59
N CYS A 119 5.27 1.88 -8.41
CA CYS A 119 6.15 0.72 -8.21
C CYS A 119 5.79 -0.44 -9.16
N LEU A 120 4.54 -0.52 -9.65
CA LEU A 120 4.09 -1.53 -10.61
C LEU A 120 4.71 -1.37 -12.01
N LEU A 121 5.32 -0.23 -12.32
CA LEU A 121 6.14 -0.05 -13.51
C LEU A 121 7.45 -0.87 -13.47
N VAL A 122 7.90 -1.22 -12.26
CA VAL A 122 9.15 -1.96 -12.02
C VAL A 122 8.88 -3.40 -11.56
N PHE A 123 7.84 -3.59 -10.76
CA PHE A 123 7.47 -4.88 -10.18
C PHE A 123 6.07 -5.30 -10.64
N ASN A 124 5.90 -6.57 -10.96
CA ASN A 124 4.55 -7.12 -11.05
C ASN A 124 3.95 -7.31 -9.63
N PRO A 125 2.62 -7.44 -9.51
CA PRO A 125 1.96 -7.59 -8.20
C PRO A 125 2.48 -8.77 -7.37
N GLY A 126 2.91 -9.87 -8.03
CA GLY A 126 3.50 -11.04 -7.36
C GLY A 126 4.82 -10.70 -6.65
N ASN A 127 5.68 -9.91 -7.29
CA ASN A 127 6.94 -9.46 -6.69
C ASN A 127 6.71 -8.47 -5.54
N VAL A 128 5.70 -7.60 -5.64
CA VAL A 128 5.32 -6.72 -4.53
C VAL A 128 4.86 -7.56 -3.32
N ARG A 129 4.04 -8.57 -3.56
CA ARG A 129 3.61 -9.52 -2.53
C ARG A 129 4.78 -10.30 -1.93
N GLU A 130 5.72 -10.78 -2.77
CA GLU A 130 6.94 -11.45 -2.31
C GLU A 130 7.74 -10.54 -1.38
N ALA A 131 7.97 -9.29 -1.77
CA ALA A 131 8.70 -8.33 -0.96
C ALA A 131 8.06 -8.14 0.43
N PHE A 132 6.77 -7.91 0.48
CA PHE A 132 6.06 -7.73 1.75
C PHE A 132 6.02 -8.98 2.63
N ASN A 133 6.21 -10.18 2.10
CA ASN A 133 6.42 -11.36 2.94
C ASN A 133 7.68 -11.27 3.83
N TYR A 134 8.65 -10.46 3.44
CA TYR A 134 9.87 -10.20 4.19
C TYR A 134 9.85 -8.85 4.94
N ASP A 135 8.74 -8.13 4.89
CA ASP A 135 8.57 -6.89 5.64
C ASP A 135 8.74 -7.13 7.15
N PRO A 136 9.52 -6.29 7.85
CA PRO A 136 9.80 -6.48 9.29
C PRO A 136 8.55 -6.54 10.16
N ALA A 137 7.51 -5.75 9.82
CA ALA A 137 6.25 -5.77 10.56
C ALA A 137 5.50 -7.07 10.34
N ILE A 138 5.41 -7.50 9.08
CA ILE A 138 4.69 -8.72 8.68
C ILE A 138 5.44 -9.97 9.17
N SER A 139 6.77 -9.99 9.08
CA SER A 139 7.59 -11.10 9.57
C SER A 139 7.45 -11.29 11.08
N PHE A 140 7.40 -10.20 11.85
CA PHE A 140 7.21 -10.25 13.30
C PHE A 140 5.85 -10.86 13.69
N LEU A 141 4.81 -10.64 12.89
CA LEU A 141 3.46 -11.14 13.16
C LEU A 141 3.27 -12.62 12.77
N LYS A 142 4.04 -13.12 11.82
CA LYS A 142 4.00 -14.56 11.42
C LYS A 142 4.43 -15.50 12.55
N ASP A 143 5.24 -15.03 13.46
CA ASP A 143 5.67 -15.81 14.64
C ASP A 143 4.61 -15.83 15.77
N GLY A 144 3.64 -14.92 15.74
CA GLY A 144 2.55 -14.82 16.72
C GLY A 144 1.20 -15.10 16.05
N ARG A 145 0.52 -16.18 16.43
CA ARG A 145 -0.70 -16.75 15.82
C ARG A 145 -1.99 -15.93 16.03
N HIS A 146 -1.95 -14.60 16.01
CA HIS A 146 -3.14 -13.76 16.23
C HIS A 146 -3.22 -12.63 15.21
N THR A 147 -4.44 -12.28 14.83
CA THR A 147 -4.74 -11.03 14.11
C THR A 147 -4.21 -9.87 14.97
N ALA A 148 -3.13 -9.25 14.52
CA ALA A 148 -2.45 -8.21 15.28
C ALA A 148 -2.25 -6.98 14.39
N TRP A 149 -2.20 -5.84 15.01
CA TRP A 149 -1.89 -4.56 14.37
C TRP A 149 -0.51 -4.62 13.72
N VAL A 150 -0.44 -4.27 12.44
CA VAL A 150 0.82 -4.32 11.66
C VAL A 150 1.76 -3.19 12.08
N LEU A 151 1.22 -1.98 12.26
CA LEU A 151 1.99 -0.77 12.58
C LEU A 151 1.87 -0.40 14.06
N THR A 152 2.43 -1.24 14.94
CA THR A 152 2.58 -0.93 16.36
C THR A 152 3.78 -0.01 16.63
N ASP A 153 3.78 0.72 17.76
CA ASP A 153 4.85 1.68 18.09
C ASP A 153 6.27 1.13 17.89
N PRO A 154 6.64 -0.06 18.38
CA PRO A 154 8.00 -0.59 18.19
C PRO A 154 8.33 -0.88 16.72
N VAL A 155 7.32 -1.23 15.92
CA VAL A 155 7.46 -1.49 14.48
C VAL A 155 7.64 -0.17 13.75
N VAL A 156 6.85 0.84 14.09
CA VAL A 156 6.91 2.19 13.50
C VAL A 156 8.25 2.85 13.78
N GLU A 157 8.77 2.76 15.01
CA GLU A 157 10.12 3.25 15.34
C GLU A 157 11.21 2.59 14.48
N ARG A 158 11.08 1.28 14.22
CA ARG A 158 12.00 0.57 13.33
C ARG A 158 11.88 1.06 11.87
N PHE A 159 10.67 1.32 11.39
CA PHE A 159 10.49 1.92 10.05
C PHE A 159 11.14 3.29 9.96
N TYR A 160 10.93 4.16 10.93
CA TYR A 160 11.59 5.47 10.92
C TYR A 160 13.12 5.38 10.89
N ALA A 161 13.72 4.46 11.65
CA ALA A 161 15.16 4.22 11.62
C ALA A 161 15.64 3.73 10.23
N ASN A 162 14.93 2.75 9.64
CA ASN A 162 15.27 2.21 8.33
C ASN A 162 15.08 3.25 7.23
N PHE A 163 14.00 4.01 7.27
CA PHE A 163 13.70 5.06 6.28
C PHE A 163 14.63 6.27 6.41
N HIS A 164 15.12 6.56 7.61
CA HIS A 164 16.19 7.55 7.78
C HIS A 164 17.46 7.11 7.04
N GLN A 165 17.90 5.87 7.22
CA GLN A 165 19.05 5.31 6.50
C GLN A 165 18.82 5.27 5.00
N LEU A 166 17.61 4.91 4.56
CA LEU A 166 17.25 4.90 3.14
C LEU A 166 17.33 6.30 2.52
N ARG A 167 16.85 7.34 3.23
CA ARG A 167 16.96 8.75 2.78
C ARG A 167 18.41 9.18 2.64
N GLU A 168 19.25 8.84 3.62
CA GLU A 168 20.70 9.13 3.55
C GLU A 168 21.37 8.43 2.36
N ALA A 169 21.04 7.15 2.13
CA ALA A 169 21.61 6.38 1.03
C ALA A 169 21.17 6.87 -0.35
N LEU A 170 19.94 7.34 -0.48
CA LEU A 170 19.44 7.88 -1.74
C LEU A 170 19.98 9.29 -2.04
N ALA A 171 20.47 10.02 -1.04
CA ALA A 171 20.96 11.41 -1.13
C ALA A 171 19.99 12.31 -1.95
N TYR A 172 18.66 12.02 -1.85
CA TYR A 172 17.68 12.48 -2.82
C TYR A 172 16.47 13.11 -2.10
N ASP A 173 16.18 14.33 -2.48
CA ASP A 173 14.93 14.98 -2.12
C ASP A 173 13.85 14.42 -3.07
N ALA A 174 13.16 13.38 -2.61
CA ALA A 174 12.36 12.52 -3.47
C ALA A 174 11.05 13.20 -3.89
N HIS A 175 11.09 13.96 -4.98
CA HIS A 175 9.85 14.35 -5.65
C HIS A 175 9.08 13.13 -6.20
N ASP A 176 9.79 12.08 -6.57
CA ASP A 176 9.25 10.80 -7.03
C ASP A 176 9.32 9.74 -5.91
N LEU A 177 8.18 9.50 -5.26
CA LEU A 177 8.06 8.54 -4.16
C LEU A 177 8.10 7.08 -4.60
N SER A 178 8.06 6.78 -5.89
CA SER A 178 8.26 5.42 -6.40
C SER A 178 9.69 4.92 -6.14
N VAL A 179 10.69 5.82 -6.21
CA VAL A 179 12.10 5.48 -6.03
C VAL A 179 12.40 4.90 -4.65
N PRO A 180 12.04 5.56 -3.52
CA PRO A 180 12.26 4.98 -2.19
C PRO A 180 11.48 3.68 -2.00
N LEU A 181 10.25 3.57 -2.49
CA LEU A 181 9.48 2.34 -2.37
C LEU A 181 10.11 1.19 -3.17
N VAL A 182 10.47 1.41 -4.43
CA VAL A 182 11.16 0.41 -5.27
C VAL A 182 12.46 -0.03 -4.62
N THR A 183 13.22 0.88 -4.05
CA THR A 183 14.47 0.57 -3.34
C THR A 183 14.20 -0.27 -2.10
N TRP A 184 13.17 0.09 -1.31
CA TRP A 184 12.77 -0.67 -0.14
C TRP A 184 12.32 -2.09 -0.51
N LEU A 185 11.45 -2.26 -1.51
CA LEU A 185 10.99 -3.57 -1.97
C LEU A 185 12.16 -4.45 -2.48
N LYS A 186 13.11 -3.87 -3.21
CA LYS A 186 14.34 -4.59 -3.62
C LYS A 186 15.15 -5.06 -2.42
N TYR A 187 15.34 -4.20 -1.43
CA TYR A 187 16.04 -4.54 -0.20
C TYR A 187 15.35 -5.71 0.52
N LEU A 188 14.03 -5.68 0.67
CA LEU A 188 13.27 -6.74 1.31
C LEU A 188 13.45 -8.09 0.60
N ILE A 189 13.34 -8.13 -0.73
CA ILE A 189 13.53 -9.35 -1.51
C ILE A 189 14.95 -9.89 -1.35
N GLN A 190 15.96 -9.04 -1.41
CA GLN A 190 17.36 -9.45 -1.31
C GLN A 190 17.69 -10.02 0.07
N THR A 191 17.26 -9.35 1.13
CA THR A 191 17.52 -9.79 2.51
C THR A 191 16.73 -11.05 2.86
N GLY A 192 15.48 -11.17 2.38
CA GLY A 192 14.65 -12.34 2.60
C GLY A 192 15.22 -13.59 1.98
N ARG A 193 15.59 -13.54 0.70
CA ARG A 193 16.19 -14.67 -0.02
C ARG A 193 17.52 -15.14 0.60
N THR A 194 18.30 -14.22 1.13
CA THR A 194 19.55 -14.56 1.84
C THR A 194 19.26 -15.34 3.11
N HIS A 195 18.21 -14.97 3.86
CA HIS A 195 17.83 -15.64 5.11
C HIS A 195 17.31 -17.06 4.89
N ASP A 196 16.55 -17.29 3.81
CA ASP A 196 16.01 -18.61 3.46
C ASP A 196 17.11 -19.56 3.01
N SER A 197 18.17 -19.04 2.35
CA SER A 197 19.33 -19.84 1.92
C SER A 197 20.19 -20.39 3.08
N TYR A 198 20.10 -19.80 4.27
CA TYR A 198 20.81 -20.30 5.46
C TYR A 198 20.00 -21.29 6.30
N LYS A 199 18.71 -21.46 6.01
CA LYS A 199 17.81 -22.39 6.73
C LYS A 199 17.62 -23.74 6.01
N SER A 200 18.07 -23.85 4.77
CA SER A 200 18.06 -25.08 3.95
C SER A 200 19.41 -25.80 4.04
#